data_82a165e3ed8d97a2e6c36768c9d357fb
#
_entry.id   82a165e3ed8d97a2e6c36768c9d357fb
#
_cell.length_a   1.000
_cell.length_b   1.000
_cell.length_c   1.000
_cell.angle_alpha   90.00
_cell.angle_beta   90.00
_cell.angle_gamma   90.00
#
_symmetry.space_group_name_H-M   'P 1'
#
loop_
_entity.id
_entity.type
_entity.pdbx_description
1 polymer ?
#
loop_
_entity_poly.entity_id
_entity_poly.type
_entity_poly.pdbx_seq_one_letter_code
_entity_poly.pdbx_strand_id
1 'polypeptide(L)'
;MASSFENYNKRRLISSYFSVVLSIFLVLFLLGTLGLFVINSKKISNDFKENIPMTVFFKNEANDSALSAFDTDIKNSTFIKNYAFVHKDSAAKNNVDIIGKDFMEFLGFNPLQNSFDIHLKGDYVNNDSIKKFETSIRKNEMVTEIIYDKQLVDLVNDNVKEISFWILIVSGLLSVVAMLLINSSLRLSVYSHRFTIKTMQMVGATKSFIRK
;
A
#
# COMPACT_ATOMS: atom_id res chain seq x y z
N MET A 1 30.02 54.71 -2.30
CA MET A 1 28.60 54.53 -1.90
C MET A 1 27.77 53.73 -2.90
N ALA A 2 28.01 53.78 -4.21
CA ALA A 2 27.28 52.99 -5.23
C ALA A 2 27.39 51.46 -5.04
N SER A 3 28.56 50.94 -4.71
CA SER A 3 28.80 49.48 -4.59
C SER A 3 28.06 48.81 -3.41
N SER A 4 27.80 49.55 -2.35
CA SER A 4 27.06 49.06 -1.17
C SER A 4 25.55 48.89 -1.49
N PHE A 5 25.00 49.81 -2.27
CA PHE A 5 23.57 49.78 -2.67
C PHE A 5 23.29 48.70 -3.72
N GLU A 6 24.22 48.46 -4.63
CA GLU A 6 24.15 47.36 -5.60
C GLU A 6 24.21 45.99 -4.92
N ASN A 7 25.13 45.82 -3.96
CA ASN A 7 25.25 44.59 -3.21
C ASN A 7 24.01 44.32 -2.32
N TYR A 8 23.39 45.34 -1.75
CA TYR A 8 22.16 45.22 -0.97
C TYR A 8 20.98 44.78 -1.84
N ASN A 9 20.81 45.41 -3.01
CA ASN A 9 19.77 45.04 -3.95
C ASN A 9 19.97 43.64 -4.52
N LYS A 10 21.21 43.24 -4.83
CA LYS A 10 21.56 41.90 -5.30
C LYS A 10 21.26 40.82 -4.27
N ARG A 11 21.58 41.04 -2.98
CA ARG A 11 21.25 40.14 -1.89
C ARG A 11 19.74 40.00 -1.68
N ARG A 12 18.99 41.07 -1.75
CA ARG A 12 17.53 41.07 -1.64
C ARG A 12 16.84 40.32 -2.77
N LEU A 13 17.34 40.48 -4.00
CA LEU A 13 16.88 39.74 -5.17
C LEU A 13 17.18 38.24 -5.01
N ILE A 14 18.40 37.87 -4.65
CA ILE A 14 18.80 36.47 -4.43
C ILE A 14 17.93 35.82 -3.33
N SER A 15 17.71 36.51 -2.21
CA SER A 15 16.86 36.01 -1.13
C SER A 15 15.40 35.79 -1.57
N SER A 16 14.86 36.71 -2.39
CA SER A 16 13.50 36.56 -2.92
C SER A 16 13.37 35.37 -3.89
N TYR A 17 14.33 35.19 -4.80
CA TYR A 17 14.38 34.05 -5.70
C TYR A 17 14.54 32.72 -4.95
N PHE A 18 15.43 32.70 -3.96
CA PHE A 18 15.64 31.51 -3.14
C PHE A 18 14.36 31.10 -2.41
N SER A 19 13.64 32.05 -1.83
CA SER A 19 12.37 31.78 -1.17
C SER A 19 11.32 31.18 -2.12
N VAL A 20 11.21 31.73 -3.34
CA VAL A 20 10.27 31.22 -4.36
C VAL A 20 10.65 29.81 -4.81
N VAL A 21 11.95 29.59 -5.12
CA VAL A 21 12.44 28.26 -5.54
C VAL A 21 12.25 27.24 -4.42
N LEU A 22 12.57 27.62 -3.17
CA LEU A 22 12.39 26.73 -2.03
C LEU A 22 10.91 26.37 -1.80
N SER A 23 9.99 27.34 -1.94
CA SER A 23 8.55 27.09 -1.81
C SER A 23 8.05 26.13 -2.88
N ILE A 24 8.44 26.34 -4.14
CA ILE A 24 8.04 25.45 -5.24
C ILE A 24 8.63 24.04 -5.04
N PHE A 25 9.91 23.97 -4.65
CA PHE A 25 10.56 22.69 -4.35
C PHE A 25 9.83 21.92 -3.25
N LEU A 26 9.50 22.59 -2.14
CA LEU A 26 8.83 21.97 -0.99
C LEU A 26 7.46 21.44 -1.36
N VAL A 27 6.71 22.18 -2.17
CA VAL A 27 5.40 21.75 -2.68
C VAL A 27 5.52 20.54 -3.58
N LEU A 28 6.45 20.57 -4.55
CA LEU A 28 6.67 19.45 -5.46
C LEU A 28 7.20 18.22 -4.73
N PHE A 29 8.06 18.41 -3.72
CA PHE A 29 8.54 17.34 -2.86
C PHE A 29 7.40 16.67 -2.07
N LEU A 30 6.51 17.46 -1.47
CA LEU A 30 5.34 16.94 -0.75
C LEU A 30 4.39 16.19 -1.68
N LEU A 31 4.09 16.75 -2.86
CA LEU A 31 3.25 16.08 -3.84
C LEU A 31 3.88 14.79 -4.36
N GLY A 32 5.19 14.81 -4.61
CA GLY A 32 5.94 13.62 -5.03
C GLY A 32 5.93 12.52 -3.96
N THR A 33 6.16 12.88 -2.70
CA THR A 33 6.14 11.95 -1.56
C THR A 33 4.75 11.34 -1.38
N LEU A 34 3.69 12.15 -1.46
CA LEU A 34 2.31 11.67 -1.42
C LEU A 34 2.00 10.74 -2.58
N GLY A 35 2.41 11.10 -3.79
CA GLY A 35 2.22 10.25 -4.97
C GLY A 35 2.87 8.87 -4.79
N LEU A 36 4.12 8.84 -4.30
CA LEU A 36 4.82 7.59 -3.97
C LEU A 36 4.09 6.80 -2.89
N PHE A 37 3.57 7.46 -1.86
CA PHE A 37 2.83 6.79 -0.80
C PHE A 37 1.53 6.16 -1.32
N VAL A 38 0.77 6.87 -2.16
CA VAL A 38 -0.46 6.34 -2.79
C VAL A 38 -0.17 5.10 -3.65
N ILE A 39 0.89 5.14 -4.47
CA ILE A 39 1.29 4.01 -5.32
C ILE A 39 1.71 2.80 -4.48
N ASN A 40 2.47 3.02 -3.40
CA ASN A 40 2.96 1.94 -2.54
C ASN A 40 1.91 1.44 -1.54
N SER A 41 0.88 2.21 -1.19
CA SER A 41 -0.14 1.81 -0.21
C SER A 41 -0.86 0.53 -0.60
N LYS A 42 -1.18 0.35 -1.88
CA LYS A 42 -1.79 -0.89 -2.39
C LYS A 42 -0.86 -2.10 -2.21
N LYS A 43 0.43 -1.93 -2.46
CA LYS A 43 1.43 -2.99 -2.29
C LYS A 43 1.56 -3.39 -0.83
N ILE A 44 1.72 -2.41 0.07
CA ILE A 44 1.80 -2.64 1.52
C ILE A 44 0.53 -3.34 2.03
N SER A 45 -0.63 -2.88 1.58
CA SER A 45 -1.91 -3.53 1.90
C SER A 45 -1.97 -4.97 1.43
N ASN A 46 -1.57 -5.24 0.20
CA ASN A 46 -1.57 -6.58 -0.35
C ASN A 46 -0.58 -7.47 0.39
N ASP A 47 0.63 -6.98 0.70
CA ASP A 47 1.63 -7.72 1.47
C ASP A 47 1.09 -8.11 2.86
N PHE A 48 0.33 -7.21 3.51
CA PHE A 48 -0.33 -7.49 4.78
C PHE A 48 -1.42 -8.57 4.65
N LYS A 49 -2.29 -8.43 3.65
CA LYS A 49 -3.36 -9.38 3.36
C LYS A 49 -2.83 -10.77 3.03
N GLU A 50 -1.76 -10.84 2.28
CA GLU A 50 -1.12 -12.09 1.87
C GLU A 50 -0.49 -12.87 3.03
N ASN A 51 -0.24 -12.21 4.17
CA ASN A 51 0.24 -12.86 5.39
C ASN A 51 -0.88 -13.45 6.26
N ILE A 52 -2.16 -13.22 5.93
CA ILE A 52 -3.29 -13.82 6.64
C ILE A 52 -3.42 -15.28 6.20
N PRO A 53 -3.16 -16.26 7.08
CA PRO A 53 -3.28 -17.66 6.73
C PRO A 53 -4.75 -18.10 6.70
N MET A 54 -5.04 -19.00 5.78
CA MET A 54 -6.28 -19.77 5.74
C MET A 54 -5.93 -21.23 5.86
N THR A 55 -6.34 -21.87 6.96
CA THR A 55 -6.04 -23.27 7.22
C THR A 55 -7.23 -24.14 6.81
N VAL A 56 -6.98 -25.09 5.93
CA VAL A 56 -7.97 -26.08 5.45
C VAL A 56 -7.66 -27.43 6.11
N PHE A 57 -8.57 -27.91 6.95
CA PHE A 57 -8.44 -29.17 7.66
C PHE A 57 -9.09 -30.32 6.89
N PHE A 58 -8.44 -31.48 6.91
CA PHE A 58 -8.88 -32.68 6.25
C PHE A 58 -9.32 -33.75 7.25
N LYS A 59 -10.31 -34.56 6.86
CA LYS A 59 -10.73 -35.72 7.65
C LYS A 59 -9.55 -36.67 7.85
N ASN A 60 -9.49 -37.34 9.00
CA ASN A 60 -8.44 -38.32 9.26
C ASN A 60 -8.46 -39.52 8.29
N GLU A 61 -9.59 -39.72 7.60
CA GLU A 61 -9.81 -40.77 6.58
C GLU A 61 -9.28 -40.37 5.20
N ALA A 62 -8.83 -39.09 5.04
CA ALA A 62 -8.29 -38.62 3.76
C ALA A 62 -7.00 -39.38 3.43
N ASN A 63 -7.04 -40.12 2.34
CA ASN A 63 -5.91 -40.89 1.83
C ASN A 63 -4.91 -39.96 1.07
N ASP A 64 -3.71 -40.45 0.89
CA ASP A 64 -2.64 -39.67 0.21
C ASP A 64 -3.03 -39.28 -1.22
N SER A 65 -3.88 -40.06 -1.89
CA SER A 65 -4.39 -39.73 -3.22
C SER A 65 -5.31 -38.52 -3.21
N ALA A 66 -6.17 -38.37 -2.20
CA ALA A 66 -7.06 -37.22 -2.06
C ALA A 66 -6.26 -35.94 -1.70
N LEU A 67 -5.23 -36.08 -0.85
CA LEU A 67 -4.33 -34.97 -0.50
C LEU A 67 -3.50 -34.53 -1.71
N SER A 68 -3.01 -35.48 -2.52
CA SER A 68 -2.25 -35.16 -3.74
C SER A 68 -3.12 -34.53 -4.84
N ALA A 69 -4.37 -34.92 -4.95
CA ALA A 69 -5.33 -34.29 -5.87
C ALA A 69 -5.59 -32.84 -5.45
N PHE A 70 -5.81 -32.61 -4.17
CA PHE A 70 -6.01 -31.26 -3.62
C PHE A 70 -4.75 -30.39 -3.79
N ASP A 71 -3.55 -30.91 -3.56
CA ASP A 71 -2.28 -30.23 -3.82
C ASP A 71 -2.17 -29.76 -5.27
N THR A 72 -2.60 -30.60 -6.20
CA THR A 72 -2.61 -30.26 -7.63
C THR A 72 -3.63 -29.15 -7.95
N ASP A 73 -4.81 -29.20 -7.35
CA ASP A 73 -5.84 -28.17 -7.51
C ASP A 73 -5.37 -26.81 -6.95
N ILE A 74 -4.71 -26.83 -5.79
CA ILE A 74 -4.13 -25.64 -5.18
C ILE A 74 -3.03 -25.03 -6.07
N LYS A 75 -2.12 -25.86 -6.60
CA LYS A 75 -1.06 -25.40 -7.51
C LYS A 75 -1.59 -24.70 -8.74
N ASN A 76 -2.69 -25.16 -9.27
CA ASN A 76 -3.31 -24.59 -10.48
C ASN A 76 -4.21 -23.38 -10.17
N SER A 77 -4.44 -23.07 -8.91
CA SER A 77 -5.31 -21.97 -8.50
C SER A 77 -4.64 -20.61 -8.69
N THR A 78 -5.32 -19.70 -9.40
CA THR A 78 -4.88 -18.30 -9.60
C THR A 78 -4.96 -17.47 -8.32
N PHE A 79 -5.76 -17.91 -7.34
CA PHE A 79 -6.02 -17.19 -6.09
C PHE A 79 -4.89 -17.30 -5.08
N ILE A 80 -4.08 -18.35 -5.16
CA ILE A 80 -3.09 -18.72 -4.15
C ILE A 80 -1.73 -18.09 -4.45
N LYS A 81 -1.10 -17.55 -3.42
CA LYS A 81 0.28 -17.05 -3.46
C LYS A 81 1.26 -18.15 -3.09
N ASN A 82 1.05 -18.75 -1.94
CA ASN A 82 1.83 -19.86 -1.42
C ASN A 82 0.96 -20.74 -0.52
N TYR A 83 1.39 -21.95 -0.27
CA TYR A 83 0.75 -22.87 0.66
C TYR A 83 1.78 -23.84 1.23
N ALA A 84 1.43 -24.43 2.37
CA ALA A 84 2.23 -25.46 3.00
C ALA A 84 1.31 -26.60 3.49
N PHE A 85 1.70 -27.85 3.22
CA PHE A 85 1.06 -29.01 3.83
C PHE A 85 1.62 -29.23 5.23
N VAL A 86 0.75 -29.32 6.21
CA VAL A 86 1.08 -29.59 7.61
C VAL A 86 0.53 -30.94 8.03
N HIS A 87 1.43 -31.90 8.18
CA HIS A 87 1.07 -33.22 8.70
C HIS A 87 0.68 -33.13 10.17
N LYS A 88 -0.35 -33.85 10.61
CA LYS A 88 -0.87 -33.86 11.98
C LYS A 88 0.20 -34.08 13.05
N ASP A 89 1.19 -34.92 12.78
CA ASP A 89 2.27 -35.20 13.74
C ASP A 89 3.28 -34.04 13.81
N SER A 90 3.50 -33.34 12.71
CA SER A 90 4.29 -32.12 12.68
C SER A 90 3.57 -30.97 13.41
N ALA A 91 2.26 -30.85 13.18
CA ALA A 91 1.41 -29.90 13.90
C ALA A 91 1.46 -30.14 15.42
N ALA A 92 1.39 -31.40 15.85
CA ALA A 92 1.49 -31.76 17.25
C ALA A 92 2.85 -31.34 17.86
N LYS A 93 3.94 -31.61 17.16
CA LYS A 93 5.29 -31.21 17.61
C LYS A 93 5.47 -29.70 17.69
N ASN A 94 4.96 -28.97 16.70
CA ASN A 94 5.12 -27.51 16.64
C ASN A 94 4.26 -26.78 17.68
N ASN A 95 3.18 -27.39 18.12
CA ASN A 95 2.24 -26.78 19.08
C ASN A 95 2.40 -27.33 20.51
N VAL A 96 3.42 -28.10 20.80
CA VAL A 96 3.70 -28.65 22.15
C VAL A 96 3.79 -27.54 23.21
N ASP A 97 4.38 -26.39 22.87
CA ASP A 97 4.52 -25.26 23.80
C ASP A 97 3.18 -24.56 24.11
N ILE A 98 2.20 -24.66 23.21
CA ILE A 98 0.89 -24.01 23.34
C ILE A 98 -0.11 -24.97 24.00
N ILE A 99 -0.12 -26.22 23.58
CA ILE A 99 -1.12 -27.23 23.98
C ILE A 99 -0.68 -27.95 25.27
N GLY A 100 0.63 -27.99 25.54
CA GLY A 100 1.25 -28.73 26.65
C GLY A 100 1.90 -30.03 26.19
N LYS A 101 3.00 -30.40 26.84
CA LYS A 101 3.80 -31.59 26.45
C LYS A 101 3.05 -32.91 26.59
N ASP A 102 2.10 -32.96 27.49
CA ASP A 102 1.45 -34.22 27.93
C ASP A 102 0.09 -34.47 27.28
N PHE A 103 -0.35 -33.60 26.33
CA PHE A 103 -1.71 -33.75 25.76
C PHE A 103 -1.88 -35.06 24.96
N MET A 104 -0.84 -35.47 24.24
CA MET A 104 -0.87 -36.73 23.49
C MET A 104 -0.83 -37.95 24.40
N GLU A 105 -0.04 -37.88 25.48
CA GLU A 105 0.03 -38.93 26.49
C GLU A 105 -1.30 -39.03 27.27
N PHE A 106 -1.90 -37.87 27.59
CA PHE A 106 -3.20 -37.83 28.27
C PHE A 106 -4.35 -38.38 27.42
N LEU A 107 -4.38 -38.06 26.10
CA LEU A 107 -5.46 -38.50 25.21
C LEU A 107 -5.24 -39.90 24.64
N GLY A 108 -4.00 -40.40 24.62
CA GLY A 108 -3.63 -41.69 24.05
C GLY A 108 -3.61 -41.72 22.50
N PHE A 109 -3.95 -40.63 21.84
CA PHE A 109 -3.92 -40.49 20.38
C PHE A 109 -3.71 -39.02 19.98
N ASN A 110 -3.28 -38.79 18.74
CA ASN A 110 -3.16 -37.44 18.17
C ASN A 110 -4.52 -36.95 17.67
N PRO A 111 -5.16 -35.95 18.31
CA PRO A 111 -6.46 -35.42 17.92
C PRO A 111 -6.37 -34.47 16.72
N LEU A 112 -5.17 -34.05 16.32
CA LEU A 112 -4.98 -33.09 15.23
C LEU A 112 -5.23 -33.73 13.88
N GLN A 113 -5.59 -32.92 12.91
CA GLN A 113 -5.85 -33.32 11.54
C GLN A 113 -4.74 -32.82 10.62
N ASN A 114 -4.61 -33.48 9.46
CA ASN A 114 -3.78 -32.96 8.39
C ASN A 114 -4.40 -31.66 7.86
N SER A 115 -3.57 -30.69 7.56
CA SER A 115 -4.05 -29.38 7.07
C SER A 115 -3.16 -28.82 5.96
N PHE A 116 -3.76 -27.90 5.20
CA PHE A 116 -3.03 -27.03 4.29
C PHE A 116 -3.15 -25.59 4.79
N ASP A 117 -2.03 -24.96 5.08
CA ASP A 117 -1.96 -23.54 5.36
C ASP A 117 -1.80 -22.80 4.03
N ILE A 118 -2.81 -22.04 3.65
CA ILE A 118 -2.91 -21.38 2.36
C ILE A 118 -2.86 -19.88 2.54
N HIS A 119 -2.02 -19.22 1.79
CA HIS A 119 -1.95 -17.77 1.70
C HIS A 119 -2.49 -17.32 0.35
N LEU A 120 -3.56 -16.53 0.36
CA LEU A 120 -4.14 -15.97 -0.85
C LEU A 120 -3.35 -14.75 -1.32
N LYS A 121 -3.37 -14.45 -2.61
CA LYS A 121 -2.86 -13.18 -3.13
C LYS A 121 -3.69 -12.02 -2.60
N GLY A 122 -3.08 -10.89 -2.27
CA GLY A 122 -3.73 -9.77 -1.59
C GLY A 122 -4.99 -9.24 -2.27
N ASP A 123 -5.04 -9.26 -3.61
CA ASP A 123 -6.24 -8.84 -4.36
C ASP A 123 -7.45 -9.76 -4.13
N TYR A 124 -7.23 -11.00 -3.69
CA TYR A 124 -8.29 -11.99 -3.40
C TYR A 124 -8.61 -12.13 -1.90
N VAL A 125 -7.89 -11.44 -1.02
CA VAL A 125 -8.19 -11.40 0.42
C VAL A 125 -9.31 -10.38 0.67
N ASN A 126 -10.52 -10.74 0.26
CA ASN A 126 -11.75 -10.01 0.50
C ASN A 126 -12.91 -11.00 0.67
N ASN A 127 -13.98 -10.56 1.34
CA ASN A 127 -15.09 -11.43 1.71
C ASN A 127 -15.73 -12.18 0.53
N ASP A 128 -15.84 -11.52 -0.64
CA ASP A 128 -16.48 -12.14 -1.80
C ASP A 128 -15.59 -13.22 -2.44
N SER A 129 -14.29 -12.94 -2.57
CA SER A 129 -13.33 -13.88 -3.13
C SER A 129 -13.08 -15.06 -2.20
N ILE A 130 -12.97 -14.79 -0.88
CA ILE A 130 -12.81 -15.85 0.14
C ILE A 130 -14.03 -16.77 0.13
N LYS A 131 -15.26 -16.23 0.09
CA LYS A 131 -16.48 -17.07 -0.01
C LYS A 131 -16.50 -17.93 -1.26
N LYS A 132 -16.08 -17.40 -2.41
CA LYS A 132 -15.99 -18.18 -3.65
C LYS A 132 -14.95 -19.29 -3.52
N PHE A 133 -13.81 -19.00 -2.96
CA PHE A 133 -12.75 -19.96 -2.72
C PHE A 133 -13.19 -21.03 -1.72
N GLU A 134 -13.79 -20.63 -0.60
CA GLU A 134 -14.37 -21.54 0.40
C GLU A 134 -15.43 -22.47 -0.22
N THR A 135 -16.34 -21.92 -1.03
CA THR A 135 -17.36 -22.71 -1.73
C THR A 135 -16.74 -23.71 -2.71
N SER A 136 -15.65 -23.33 -3.36
CA SER A 136 -14.92 -24.23 -4.26
C SER A 136 -14.26 -25.38 -3.51
N ILE A 137 -13.61 -25.10 -2.37
CA ILE A 137 -12.91 -26.10 -1.56
C ILE A 137 -13.89 -27.04 -0.85
N ARG A 138 -15.02 -26.52 -0.35
CA ARG A 138 -16.06 -27.34 0.31
C ARG A 138 -16.74 -28.36 -0.60
N LYS A 139 -16.53 -28.30 -1.91
CA LYS A 139 -16.94 -29.36 -2.84
C LYS A 139 -16.16 -30.66 -2.64
N ASN A 140 -14.97 -30.59 -2.07
CA ASN A 140 -14.19 -31.75 -1.71
C ASN A 140 -14.71 -32.32 -0.40
N GLU A 141 -15.31 -33.51 -0.44
CA GLU A 141 -15.92 -34.20 0.71
C GLU A 141 -14.90 -34.54 1.82
N MET A 142 -13.60 -34.54 1.49
CA MET A 142 -12.53 -34.82 2.45
C MET A 142 -12.15 -33.60 3.29
N VAL A 143 -12.62 -32.40 2.94
CA VAL A 143 -12.41 -31.19 3.74
C VAL A 143 -13.37 -31.18 4.92
N THR A 144 -12.83 -31.05 6.12
CA THR A 144 -13.63 -30.97 7.36
C THR A 144 -14.03 -29.54 7.65
N GLU A 145 -13.06 -28.64 7.68
CA GLU A 145 -13.24 -27.26 8.11
C GLU A 145 -12.23 -26.35 7.43
N ILE A 146 -12.63 -25.08 7.28
CA ILE A 146 -11.76 -24.01 6.80
C ILE A 146 -11.76 -22.93 7.87
N ILE A 147 -10.59 -22.64 8.42
CA ILE A 147 -10.41 -21.65 9.47
C ILE A 147 -9.56 -20.50 8.95
N TYR A 148 -10.02 -19.28 9.11
CA TYR A 148 -9.27 -18.05 8.89
C TYR A 148 -9.80 -16.95 9.80
N ASP A 149 -8.96 -15.95 10.07
CA ASP A 149 -9.36 -14.81 10.89
C ASP A 149 -10.21 -13.84 10.07
N LYS A 150 -11.53 -14.04 10.13
CA LYS A 150 -12.50 -13.20 9.43
C LYS A 150 -12.44 -11.75 9.94
N GLN A 151 -12.26 -11.55 11.24
CA GLN A 151 -12.21 -10.21 11.83
C GLN A 151 -10.98 -9.44 11.30
N LEU A 152 -9.85 -10.12 11.20
CA LEU A 152 -8.63 -9.54 10.64
C LEU A 152 -8.79 -9.19 9.15
N VAL A 153 -9.44 -10.06 8.37
CA VAL A 153 -9.76 -9.77 6.95
C VAL A 153 -10.66 -8.55 6.84
N ASP A 154 -11.71 -8.45 7.64
CA ASP A 154 -12.63 -7.30 7.64
C ASP A 154 -11.89 -6.01 8.03
N LEU A 155 -11.15 -6.03 9.15
CA LEU A 155 -10.37 -4.89 9.63
C LEU A 155 -9.38 -4.37 8.59
N VAL A 156 -8.63 -5.26 7.94
CA VAL A 156 -7.65 -4.84 6.92
C VAL A 156 -8.35 -4.26 5.70
N ASN A 157 -9.48 -4.85 5.25
CA ASN A 157 -10.21 -4.33 4.09
C ASN A 157 -10.86 -2.97 4.37
N ASP A 158 -11.46 -2.78 5.55
CA ASP A 158 -12.11 -1.53 5.92
C ASP A 158 -11.10 -0.40 6.16
N ASN A 159 -10.03 -0.68 6.91
CA ASN A 159 -8.98 0.31 7.14
C ASN A 159 -8.30 0.76 5.85
N VAL A 160 -8.09 -0.13 4.89
CA VAL A 160 -7.49 0.23 3.59
C VAL A 160 -8.39 1.16 2.80
N LYS A 161 -9.72 0.94 2.81
CA LYS A 161 -10.68 1.84 2.15
C LYS A 161 -10.69 3.21 2.82
N GLU A 162 -10.74 3.25 4.13
CA GLU A 162 -10.77 4.49 4.91
C GLU A 162 -9.47 5.29 4.74
N ILE A 163 -8.32 4.64 4.88
CA ILE A 163 -7.01 5.27 4.65
C ILE A 163 -6.91 5.82 3.22
N SER A 164 -7.32 5.05 2.22
CA SER A 164 -7.31 5.49 0.82
C SER A 164 -8.18 6.72 0.58
N PHE A 165 -9.34 6.79 1.23
CA PHE A 165 -10.24 7.93 1.15
C PHE A 165 -9.61 9.19 1.77
N TRP A 166 -9.02 9.09 2.97
CA TRP A 166 -8.35 10.20 3.63
C TRP A 166 -7.12 10.70 2.85
N ILE A 167 -6.33 9.78 2.29
CA ILE A 167 -5.19 10.12 1.43
C ILE A 167 -5.65 10.93 0.22
N LEU A 168 -6.77 10.54 -0.42
CA LEU A 168 -7.31 11.24 -1.57
C LEU A 168 -7.74 12.68 -1.21
N ILE A 169 -8.40 12.87 -0.07
CA ILE A 169 -8.80 14.20 0.43
C ILE A 169 -7.57 15.06 0.69
N VAL A 170 -6.59 14.56 1.42
CA VAL A 170 -5.36 15.28 1.76
C VAL A 170 -4.57 15.64 0.50
N SER A 171 -4.45 14.71 -0.45
CA SER A 171 -3.79 14.95 -1.75
C SER A 171 -4.49 16.04 -2.55
N GLY A 172 -5.83 16.03 -2.58
CA GLY A 172 -6.63 17.07 -3.24
C GLY A 172 -6.40 18.45 -2.61
N LEU A 173 -6.44 18.53 -1.28
CA LEU A 173 -6.21 19.78 -0.55
C LEU A 173 -4.79 20.32 -0.80
N LEU A 174 -3.79 19.47 -0.73
CA LEU A 174 -2.40 19.86 -1.02
C LEU A 174 -2.21 20.31 -2.47
N SER A 175 -2.90 19.70 -3.43
CA SER A 175 -2.88 20.12 -4.83
C SER A 175 -3.42 21.54 -5.01
N VAL A 176 -4.50 21.88 -4.30
CA VAL A 176 -5.05 23.24 -4.31
C VAL A 176 -4.06 24.24 -3.71
N VAL A 177 -3.46 23.91 -2.55
CA VAL A 177 -2.44 24.75 -1.92
C VAL A 177 -1.24 24.95 -2.84
N ALA A 178 -0.79 23.88 -3.51
CA ALA A 178 0.29 23.94 -4.50
C ALA A 178 -0.03 24.93 -5.64
N MET A 179 -1.24 24.85 -6.18
CA MET A 179 -1.67 25.74 -7.26
C MET A 179 -1.71 27.20 -6.81
N LEU A 180 -2.19 27.48 -5.59
CA LEU A 180 -2.20 28.81 -5.01
C LEU A 180 -0.80 29.36 -4.80
N LEU A 181 0.13 28.55 -4.29
CA LEU A 181 1.53 28.95 -4.08
C LEU A 181 2.25 29.23 -5.40
N ILE A 182 2.07 28.38 -6.40
CA ILE A 182 2.65 28.61 -7.74
C ILE A 182 2.11 29.91 -8.34
N ASN A 183 0.81 30.13 -8.27
CA ASN A 183 0.19 31.35 -8.79
C ASN A 183 0.70 32.60 -8.04
N SER A 184 0.81 32.53 -6.72
CA SER A 184 1.38 33.62 -5.89
C SER A 184 2.83 33.90 -6.23
N SER A 185 3.65 32.84 -6.40
CA SER A 185 5.08 32.94 -6.75
C SER A 185 5.27 33.56 -8.13
N LEU A 186 4.46 33.17 -9.12
CA LEU A 186 4.50 33.77 -10.46
C LEU A 186 4.13 35.25 -10.42
N ARG A 187 3.08 35.63 -9.68
CA ARG A 187 2.68 37.02 -9.52
C ARG A 187 3.80 37.87 -8.87
N LEU A 188 4.45 37.32 -7.84
CA LEU A 188 5.56 38.01 -7.18
C LEU A 188 6.78 38.18 -8.12
N SER A 189 7.10 37.17 -8.92
CA SER A 189 8.16 37.20 -9.93
C SER A 189 7.90 38.29 -10.98
N VAL A 190 6.70 38.33 -11.55
CA VAL A 190 6.32 39.37 -12.51
C VAL A 190 6.38 40.78 -11.87
N TYR A 191 5.91 40.90 -10.65
CA TYR A 191 5.97 42.21 -9.93
C TYR A 191 7.40 42.66 -9.68
N SER A 192 8.30 41.74 -9.34
CA SER A 192 9.74 42.05 -9.12
C SER A 192 10.40 42.58 -10.40
N HIS A 193 10.00 42.07 -11.56
CA HIS A 193 10.57 42.47 -12.87
C HIS A 193 9.81 43.63 -13.56
N ARG A 194 8.83 44.24 -12.91
CA ARG A 194 7.95 45.23 -13.53
C ARG A 194 8.69 46.41 -14.17
N PHE A 195 9.79 46.88 -13.58
CA PHE A 195 10.58 47.98 -14.13
C PHE A 195 11.35 47.58 -15.37
N THR A 196 11.97 46.41 -15.38
CA THR A 196 12.67 45.82 -16.52
C THR A 196 11.72 45.61 -17.70
N ILE A 197 10.53 45.08 -17.40
CA ILE A 197 9.47 44.88 -18.41
C ILE A 197 9.03 46.22 -19.01
N LYS A 198 8.85 47.26 -18.16
CA LYS A 198 8.46 48.59 -18.62
C LYS A 198 9.54 49.24 -19.47
N THR A 199 10.80 49.07 -19.12
CA THR A 199 11.94 49.57 -19.92
C THR A 199 12.01 48.88 -21.27
N MET A 200 11.84 47.56 -21.35
CA MET A 200 11.78 46.80 -22.58
C MET A 200 10.64 47.24 -23.50
N GLN A 201 9.46 47.53 -22.90
CA GLN A 201 8.31 48.09 -23.66
C GLN A 201 8.60 49.47 -24.22
N MET A 202 9.29 50.33 -23.48
CA MET A 202 9.66 51.69 -23.97
C MET A 202 10.67 51.64 -25.13
N VAL A 203 11.52 50.62 -25.20
CA VAL A 203 12.49 50.40 -26.30
C VAL A 203 11.84 49.69 -27.50
N GLY A 204 10.52 49.39 -27.40
CA GLY A 204 9.77 48.81 -28.53
C GLY A 204 9.78 47.26 -28.58
N ALA A 205 10.17 46.58 -27.51
CA ALA A 205 10.11 45.10 -27.46
C ALA A 205 8.68 44.60 -27.55
N THR A 206 8.47 43.60 -28.41
CA THR A 206 7.14 42.97 -28.60
C THR A 206 6.73 42.15 -27.37
N LYS A 207 5.42 42.01 -27.13
CA LYS A 207 4.88 41.19 -26.04
C LYS A 207 5.37 39.73 -26.10
N SER A 208 5.63 39.20 -27.30
CA SER A 208 6.15 37.85 -27.48
C SER A 208 7.61 37.71 -27.03
N PHE A 209 8.41 38.76 -27.21
CA PHE A 209 9.80 38.79 -26.74
C PHE A 209 9.91 38.91 -25.21
N ILE A 210 9.03 39.71 -24.60
CA ILE A 210 8.99 39.91 -23.16
C ILE A 210 8.50 38.64 -22.42
N ARG A 211 7.79 37.77 -23.11
CA ARG A 211 7.20 36.53 -22.54
C ARG A 211 8.18 35.34 -22.54
N LYS A 212 9.27 35.44 -23.25
CA LYS A 212 10.38 34.46 -23.26
C LYS A 212 11.34 34.74 -22.10
#